data_cc52ede5a38c648f77972f91ed7a5c91
#
_entry.id   cc52ede5a38c648f77972f91ed7a5c91
#
_cell.length_a   1.000
_cell.length_b   1.000
_cell.length_c   1.000
_cell.angle_alpha   90.00
_cell.angle_beta   90.00
_cell.angle_gamma   90.00
#
_symmetry.space_group_name_H-M   'P 1'
#
loop_
_entity.id
_entity.type
_entity.pdbx_description
1 polymer ?
#
loop_
_entity_poly.entity_id
_entity_poly.type
_entity_poly.pdbx_seq_one_letter_code
_entity_poly.pdbx_strand_id
1 'polypeptide(L)'
;MREVTVALLVHNQSEHMQALAGRLQHQGIRVHQVRTWQAVAHELKRANPPLLVFSDTALRDCDWTDIVLLAGRASQAVNVIVVTRVMDTKLYLEALEGGAFDFIVPPFASLDLAHVVRCAADNVQARREAAQPSGHEPLFVPVAPRLGEAVASQVSAKANGLLS
;
A
#
# COMPACT_ATOMS: atom_id res chain seq x y z
N MET A 1 -3.99 -15.28 18.78
CA MET A 1 -3.30 -15.76 17.59
C MET A 1 -2.87 -14.59 16.78
N ARG A 2 -1.61 -14.54 16.46
CA ARG A 2 -1.16 -13.49 15.56
C ARG A 2 -1.56 -13.84 14.15
N GLU A 3 -2.18 -12.92 13.48
CA GLU A 3 -2.47 -13.09 12.08
C GLU A 3 -1.17 -13.08 11.29
N VAL A 4 -0.98 -14.05 10.43
CA VAL A 4 0.23 -14.14 9.63
C VAL A 4 0.18 -13.09 8.53
N THR A 5 1.21 -12.28 8.45
CA THR A 5 1.30 -11.27 7.40
C THR A 5 1.50 -11.96 6.05
N VAL A 6 0.64 -11.64 5.10
CA VAL A 6 0.73 -12.16 3.74
C VAL A 6 1.18 -11.05 2.80
N ALA A 7 2.19 -11.32 2.02
CA ALA A 7 2.70 -10.40 1.01
C ALA A 7 2.58 -11.03 -0.38
N LEU A 8 2.10 -10.23 -1.32
CA LEU A 8 2.02 -10.62 -2.72
C LEU A 8 3.23 -10.02 -3.45
N LEU A 9 4.00 -10.82 -4.14
CA LEU A 9 5.11 -10.35 -4.94
C LEU A 9 4.76 -10.44 -6.41
N VAL A 10 4.85 -9.33 -7.11
CA VAL A 10 4.51 -9.25 -8.54
C VAL A 10 5.79 -9.04 -9.34
N HIS A 11 6.21 -10.06 -10.08
CA HIS A 11 7.43 -9.97 -10.89
C HIS A 11 7.48 -11.07 -11.95
N ASN A 12 8.36 -10.90 -12.92
CA ASN A 12 8.55 -11.88 -13.96
C ASN A 12 9.92 -12.54 -13.79
N GLN A 13 10.06 -13.39 -12.80
CA GLN A 13 11.26 -14.16 -12.51
C GLN A 13 12.53 -13.32 -12.27
N SER A 14 12.38 -12.16 -11.67
CA SER A 14 13.53 -11.31 -11.38
C SER A 14 14.35 -11.85 -10.22
N GLU A 15 15.67 -11.82 -10.34
CA GLU A 15 16.54 -12.31 -9.27
C GLU A 15 16.37 -11.51 -7.98
N HIS A 16 16.30 -10.20 -8.08
CA HIS A 16 16.12 -9.35 -6.89
C HIS A 16 14.79 -9.61 -6.20
N MET A 17 13.73 -9.92 -6.94
CA MET A 17 12.45 -10.27 -6.34
C MET A 17 12.48 -11.65 -5.69
N GLN A 18 13.21 -12.61 -6.27
CA GLN A 18 13.41 -13.91 -5.65
C GLN A 18 14.20 -13.78 -4.33
N ALA A 19 15.23 -12.93 -4.33
CA ALA A 19 15.99 -12.64 -3.11
C ALA A 19 15.09 -11.99 -2.04
N LEU A 20 14.24 -11.06 -2.45
CA LEU A 20 13.27 -10.43 -1.53
C LEU A 20 12.31 -11.48 -0.95
N ALA A 21 11.79 -12.38 -1.78
CA ALA A 21 10.88 -13.44 -1.32
C ALA A 21 11.54 -14.29 -0.22
N GLY A 22 12.78 -14.68 -0.43
CA GLY A 22 13.52 -15.45 0.57
C GLY A 22 13.73 -14.69 1.88
N ARG A 23 14.03 -13.40 1.80
CA ARG A 23 14.20 -12.56 2.99
C ARG A 23 12.89 -12.40 3.76
N LEU A 24 11.78 -12.19 3.05
CA LEU A 24 10.48 -12.07 3.68
C LEU A 24 10.05 -13.38 4.36
N GLN A 25 10.26 -14.50 3.70
CA GLN A 25 9.95 -15.82 4.27
C GLN A 25 10.78 -16.08 5.52
N HIS A 26 12.03 -15.66 5.51
CA HIS A 26 12.91 -15.81 6.68
C HIS A 26 12.41 -14.99 7.88
N GLN A 27 11.68 -13.92 7.62
CA GLN A 27 11.06 -13.10 8.66
C GLN A 27 9.67 -13.60 9.07
N GLY A 28 9.26 -14.76 8.60
CA GLY A 28 7.96 -15.34 8.95
C GLY A 28 6.79 -14.79 8.15
N ILE A 29 7.06 -14.10 7.05
CA ILE A 29 6.01 -13.54 6.20
C ILE A 29 5.63 -14.57 5.15
N ARG A 30 4.33 -14.81 4.96
CA ARG A 30 3.87 -15.70 3.92
C ARG A 30 3.90 -14.97 2.59
N VAL A 31 4.60 -15.52 1.62
CA VAL A 31 4.80 -14.89 0.32
C VAL A 31 4.05 -15.64 -0.77
N HIS A 32 3.32 -14.89 -1.60
CA HIS A 32 2.68 -15.41 -2.77
C HIS A 32 3.32 -14.69 -3.95
N GLN A 33 3.76 -15.41 -4.95
CA GLN A 33 4.41 -14.81 -6.13
C GLN A 33 3.51 -14.96 -7.35
N VAL A 34 3.25 -13.88 -8.05
CA VAL A 34 2.42 -13.85 -9.26
C VAL A 34 3.14 -13.11 -10.39
N ARG A 35 2.75 -13.40 -11.62
CA ARG A 35 3.44 -12.83 -12.79
C ARG A 35 2.55 -11.97 -13.67
N THR A 36 1.25 -12.11 -13.57
CA THR A 36 0.31 -11.44 -14.46
C THR A 36 -0.57 -10.48 -13.70
N TRP A 37 -1.03 -9.47 -14.38
CA TRP A 37 -1.92 -8.52 -13.76
C TRP A 37 -3.28 -9.14 -13.41
N GLN A 38 -3.72 -10.15 -14.18
CA GLN A 38 -4.94 -10.87 -13.83
C GLN A 38 -4.81 -11.59 -12.50
N ALA A 39 -3.64 -12.19 -12.25
CA ALA A 39 -3.39 -12.86 -10.98
C ALA A 39 -3.37 -11.86 -9.82
N VAL A 40 -2.81 -10.66 -10.03
CA VAL A 40 -2.83 -9.59 -9.04
C VAL A 40 -4.27 -9.16 -8.76
N ALA A 41 -5.04 -8.92 -9.82
CA ALA A 41 -6.45 -8.51 -9.69
C ALA A 41 -7.25 -9.56 -8.94
N HIS A 42 -7.02 -10.84 -9.22
CA HIS A 42 -7.70 -11.93 -8.53
C HIS A 42 -7.39 -11.91 -7.03
N GLU A 43 -6.13 -11.76 -6.66
CA GLU A 43 -5.72 -11.73 -5.26
C GLU A 43 -6.27 -10.50 -4.53
N LEU A 44 -6.30 -9.35 -5.19
CA LEU A 44 -6.78 -8.12 -4.58
C LEU A 44 -8.31 -8.03 -4.48
N LYS A 45 -9.04 -8.85 -5.28
CA LYS A 45 -10.49 -8.88 -5.21
C LYS A 45 -11.01 -9.82 -4.12
N ARG A 46 -10.15 -10.57 -3.48
CA ARG A 46 -10.58 -11.48 -2.42
C ARG A 46 -11.15 -10.69 -1.25
N ALA A 47 -12.06 -11.30 -0.51
CA ALA A 47 -12.64 -10.65 0.67
C ALA A 47 -11.57 -10.27 1.70
N ASN A 48 -10.50 -11.05 1.77
CA ASN A 48 -9.38 -10.78 2.66
C ASN A 48 -8.09 -10.74 1.82
N PRO A 49 -7.81 -9.62 1.15
CA PRO A 49 -6.65 -9.51 0.28
C PRO A 49 -5.35 -9.45 1.10
N PRO A 50 -4.19 -9.69 0.46
CA PRO A 50 -2.92 -9.57 1.17
C PRO A 50 -2.74 -8.16 1.73
N LEU A 51 -1.97 -8.04 2.80
CA LEU A 51 -1.72 -6.74 3.42
C LEU A 51 -0.79 -5.90 2.56
N LEU A 52 0.19 -6.55 1.97
CA LEU A 52 1.26 -5.88 1.25
C LEU A 52 1.42 -6.45 -0.15
N VAL A 53 1.73 -5.57 -1.09
CA VAL A 53 2.11 -5.96 -2.45
C VAL A 53 3.47 -5.37 -2.73
N PHE A 54 4.43 -6.21 -3.10
CA PHE A 54 5.74 -5.76 -3.56
C PHE A 54 5.75 -5.89 -5.08
N SER A 55 5.85 -4.79 -5.79
CA SER A 55 5.80 -4.77 -7.24
C SER A 55 7.15 -4.45 -7.85
N ASP A 56 7.63 -5.32 -8.73
CA ASP A 56 8.79 -5.02 -9.55
C ASP A 56 8.41 -3.91 -10.57
N THR A 57 9.41 -3.25 -11.09
CA THR A 57 9.21 -2.24 -12.13
C THR A 57 9.27 -2.84 -13.53
N ALA A 58 9.88 -4.00 -13.68
CA ALA A 58 9.97 -4.68 -14.97
C ALA A 58 8.92 -5.77 -15.09
N LEU A 59 7.68 -5.40 -15.38
CA LEU A 59 6.58 -6.33 -15.56
C LEU A 59 6.28 -6.53 -17.05
N ARG A 60 5.65 -7.65 -17.40
CA ARG A 60 5.43 -7.98 -18.81
C ARG A 60 4.16 -7.36 -19.38
N ASP A 61 3.08 -7.40 -18.65
CA ASP A 61 1.76 -7.07 -19.16
C ASP A 61 1.12 -5.85 -18.47
N CYS A 62 1.83 -5.24 -17.56
CA CYS A 62 1.35 -4.06 -16.86
C CYS A 62 2.53 -3.28 -16.30
N ASP A 63 2.25 -2.14 -15.68
CA ASP A 63 3.25 -1.33 -15.04
C ASP A 63 2.96 -1.34 -13.52
N TRP A 64 3.93 -0.97 -12.72
CA TRP A 64 3.73 -0.83 -11.27
C TRP A 64 2.62 0.17 -10.91
N THR A 65 2.41 1.17 -11.76
CA THR A 65 1.31 2.13 -11.57
C THR A 65 -0.05 1.44 -11.65
N ASP A 66 -0.18 0.45 -12.54
CA ASP A 66 -1.42 -0.34 -12.66
C ASP A 66 -1.65 -1.15 -11.38
N ILE A 67 -0.56 -1.66 -10.78
CA ILE A 67 -0.65 -2.40 -9.52
C ILE A 67 -1.13 -1.48 -8.38
N VAL A 68 -0.61 -0.25 -8.32
CA VAL A 68 -1.05 0.73 -7.31
C VAL A 68 -2.54 1.05 -7.49
N LEU A 69 -2.99 1.23 -8.73
CA LEU A 69 -4.40 1.48 -9.01
C LEU A 69 -5.29 0.30 -8.61
N LEU A 70 -4.86 -0.91 -8.91
CA LEU A 70 -5.60 -2.11 -8.51
C LEU A 70 -5.69 -2.22 -6.99
N ALA A 71 -4.60 -1.95 -6.30
CA ALA A 71 -4.57 -1.97 -4.84
C ALA A 71 -5.53 -0.94 -4.24
N GLY A 72 -5.63 0.23 -4.87
CA GLY A 72 -6.56 1.27 -4.43
C GLY A 72 -8.04 0.88 -4.60
N ARG A 73 -8.32 -0.12 -5.46
CA ARG A 73 -9.68 -0.61 -5.67
C ARG A 73 -9.98 -1.90 -4.90
N ALA A 74 -9.05 -2.38 -4.12
CA ALA A 74 -9.25 -3.62 -3.34
C ALA A 74 -10.36 -3.42 -2.30
N SER A 75 -10.99 -4.52 -1.88
CA SER A 75 -12.07 -4.47 -0.92
C SER A 75 -11.62 -3.95 0.44
N GLN A 76 -10.36 -4.11 0.77
CA GLN A 76 -9.76 -3.60 2.00
C GLN A 76 -8.44 -2.93 1.66
N ALA A 77 -7.93 -2.10 2.55
CA ALA A 77 -6.67 -1.40 2.35
C ALA A 77 -5.50 -2.36 2.09
N VAL A 78 -4.65 -2.00 1.16
CA VAL A 78 -3.45 -2.74 0.79
C VAL A 78 -2.36 -1.72 0.52
N ASN A 79 -1.17 -1.95 1.01
CA ASN A 79 -0.05 -1.08 0.69
C ASN A 79 0.84 -1.70 -0.39
N VAL A 80 1.24 -0.88 -1.34
CA VAL A 80 2.14 -1.29 -2.43
C VAL A 80 3.52 -0.71 -2.16
N ILE A 81 4.53 -1.56 -2.24
CA ILE A 81 5.94 -1.18 -2.13
C ILE A 81 6.57 -1.49 -3.49
N VAL A 82 7.13 -0.48 -4.11
CA VAL A 82 7.79 -0.63 -5.41
C VAL A 82 9.22 -1.12 -5.18
N VAL A 83 9.65 -2.11 -5.94
CA VAL A 83 10.98 -2.70 -5.82
C VAL A 83 11.70 -2.56 -7.14
N THR A 84 12.90 -2.02 -7.12
CA THR A 84 13.72 -1.90 -8.33
C THR A 84 15.13 -2.43 -8.06
N ARG A 85 15.88 -2.68 -9.11
CA ARG A 85 17.25 -3.19 -8.96
C ARG A 85 18.23 -2.13 -8.54
N VAL A 86 18.02 -0.91 -8.98
CA VAL A 86 18.97 0.19 -8.79
C VAL A 86 18.20 1.41 -8.34
N MET A 87 18.78 2.16 -7.44
CA MET A 87 18.15 3.39 -6.96
C MET A 87 18.01 4.40 -8.09
N ASP A 88 16.82 4.92 -8.26
CA ASP A 88 16.49 5.94 -9.24
C ASP A 88 15.63 6.98 -8.52
N THR A 89 16.18 8.14 -8.30
CA THR A 89 15.50 9.20 -7.54
C THR A 89 14.20 9.65 -8.22
N LYS A 90 14.19 9.73 -9.54
CA LYS A 90 13.00 10.12 -10.27
C LYS A 90 11.90 9.08 -10.07
N LEU A 91 12.22 7.81 -10.23
CA LEU A 91 11.29 6.72 -10.05
C LEU A 91 10.81 6.64 -8.58
N TYR A 92 11.69 6.91 -7.63
CA TYR A 92 11.34 6.97 -6.23
C TYR A 92 10.25 8.02 -5.97
N LEU A 93 10.44 9.23 -6.49
CA LEU A 93 9.46 10.31 -6.34
C LEU A 93 8.15 9.97 -7.05
N GLU A 94 8.24 9.43 -8.26
CA GLU A 94 7.04 9.02 -9.02
C GLU A 94 6.25 7.95 -8.27
N ALA A 95 6.94 6.99 -7.65
CA ALA A 95 6.30 5.92 -6.90
C ALA A 95 5.53 6.47 -5.70
N LEU A 96 6.16 7.34 -4.92
CA LEU A 96 5.51 7.93 -3.75
C LEU A 96 4.36 8.86 -4.15
N GLU A 97 4.55 9.68 -5.17
CA GLU A 97 3.49 10.56 -5.67
C GLU A 97 2.34 9.75 -6.27
N GLY A 98 2.63 8.62 -6.88
CA GLY A 98 1.63 7.74 -7.47
C GLY A 98 0.83 6.92 -6.47
N GLY A 99 1.15 6.98 -5.20
CA GLY A 99 0.40 6.28 -4.16
C GLY A 99 1.06 5.02 -3.60
N ALA A 100 2.30 4.73 -3.98
CA ALA A 100 3.04 3.63 -3.35
C ALA A 100 3.38 4.01 -1.91
N PHE A 101 3.36 3.03 -1.03
CA PHE A 101 3.70 3.27 0.36
C PHE A 101 5.20 3.50 0.54
N ASP A 102 6.01 2.78 -0.20
CA ASP A 102 7.46 2.88 -0.12
C ASP A 102 8.10 2.37 -1.40
N PHE A 103 9.42 2.53 -1.47
CA PHE A 103 10.23 2.14 -2.61
C PHE A 103 11.53 1.56 -2.05
N ILE A 104 11.85 0.34 -2.40
CA ILE A 104 13.04 -0.33 -1.88
C ILE A 104 13.93 -0.88 -2.99
N VAL A 105 15.21 -1.01 -2.67
CA VAL A 105 16.24 -1.53 -3.60
C VAL A 105 17.10 -2.55 -2.86
N PRO A 106 17.69 -3.53 -3.56
CA PRO A 106 18.63 -4.42 -2.92
C PRO A 106 19.92 -3.68 -2.52
N PRO A 107 20.66 -4.17 -1.55
CA PRO A 107 20.39 -5.38 -0.77
C PRO A 107 19.29 -5.16 0.25
N PHE A 108 18.52 -6.20 0.53
CA PHE A 108 17.42 -6.08 1.47
C PHE A 108 17.96 -6.45 2.87
N ALA A 109 18.57 -5.51 3.52
CA ALA A 109 19.10 -5.72 4.88
C ALA A 109 17.96 -6.08 5.83
N SER A 110 18.17 -7.09 6.67
CA SER A 110 17.10 -7.66 7.50
C SER A 110 16.40 -6.64 8.39
N LEU A 111 17.14 -5.74 9.00
CA LEU A 111 16.55 -4.74 9.89
C LEU A 111 15.76 -3.69 9.12
N ASP A 112 16.28 -3.24 7.99
CA ASP A 112 15.63 -2.25 7.15
C ASP A 112 14.35 -2.82 6.56
N LEU A 113 14.42 -4.05 6.05
CA LEU A 113 13.25 -4.72 5.48
C LEU A 113 12.18 -4.97 6.56
N ALA A 114 12.59 -5.41 7.75
CA ALA A 114 11.66 -5.62 8.85
C ALA A 114 10.96 -4.31 9.23
N HIS A 115 11.68 -3.20 9.22
CA HIS A 115 11.11 -1.90 9.52
C HIS A 115 10.07 -1.47 8.48
N VAL A 116 10.40 -1.59 7.19
CA VAL A 116 9.48 -1.26 6.10
C VAL A 116 8.22 -2.12 6.18
N VAL A 117 8.38 -3.42 6.38
CA VAL A 117 7.25 -4.36 6.48
C VAL A 117 6.36 -4.00 7.66
N ARG A 118 6.96 -3.73 8.80
CA ARG A 118 6.19 -3.38 10.00
C ARG A 118 5.40 -2.10 9.81
N CYS A 119 6.05 -1.05 9.32
CA CYS A 119 5.38 0.22 9.08
C CYS A 119 4.24 0.08 8.08
N ALA A 120 4.48 -0.64 6.98
CA ALA A 120 3.48 -0.85 5.95
C ALA A 120 2.31 -1.70 6.44
N ALA A 121 2.58 -2.77 7.18
CA ALA A 121 1.56 -3.65 7.73
C ALA A 121 0.71 -2.94 8.80
N ASP A 122 1.35 -2.20 9.70
CA ASP A 122 0.65 -1.46 10.73
C ASP A 122 -0.26 -0.39 10.11
N ASN A 123 0.21 0.28 9.08
CA ASN A 123 -0.59 1.26 8.37
C ASN A 123 -1.82 0.61 7.71
N VAL A 124 -1.66 -0.53 7.07
CA VAL A 124 -2.77 -1.26 6.46
C VAL A 124 -3.79 -1.68 7.50
N GLN A 125 -3.32 -2.23 8.60
CA GLN A 125 -4.22 -2.69 9.66
C GLN A 125 -5.00 -1.53 10.27
N ALA A 126 -4.35 -0.41 10.54
CA ALA A 126 -5.01 0.78 11.05
C ALA A 126 -6.07 1.29 10.07
N ARG A 127 -5.77 1.30 8.77
CA ARG A 127 -6.73 1.71 7.74
C ARG A 127 -7.89 0.74 7.62
N ARG A 128 -7.66 -0.55 7.76
CA ARG A 128 -8.72 -1.57 7.72
C ARG A 128 -9.64 -1.45 8.93
N GLU A 129 -9.07 -1.21 10.12
CA GLU A 129 -9.85 -1.01 11.32
C GLU A 129 -10.69 0.27 11.24
N ALA A 130 -10.12 1.34 10.73
CA ALA A 130 -10.83 2.60 10.56
C ALA A 130 -11.98 2.50 9.57
N ALA A 131 -11.86 1.64 8.57
CA ALA A 131 -12.90 1.44 7.56
C ALA A 131 -14.01 0.49 8.01
N GLN A 132 -13.77 -0.29 9.06
CA GLN A 132 -14.80 -1.21 9.51
C GLN A 132 -15.92 -0.43 10.19
N PRO A 133 -17.19 -0.73 9.87
CA PRO A 133 -18.28 -0.14 10.61
C PRO A 133 -18.23 -0.69 12.01
N SER A 134 -17.67 0.05 12.92
CA SER A 134 -17.69 -0.36 14.29
C SER A 134 -19.08 -0.05 14.81
N GLY A 135 -19.61 -0.84 15.66
CA GLY A 135 -20.83 -0.53 16.38
C GLY A 135 -20.67 0.68 17.30
N HIS A 136 -19.57 1.38 17.29
CA HIS A 136 -19.33 2.51 18.04
C HIS A 136 -19.46 3.66 17.15
N GLU A 137 -20.31 4.52 17.46
CA GLU A 137 -20.32 5.76 16.88
C GLU A 137 -19.01 6.42 17.12
N PRO A 138 -18.45 6.98 16.12
CA PRO A 138 -17.20 7.61 16.26
C PRO A 138 -17.44 8.86 16.94
N LEU A 139 -17.24 8.90 18.15
CA LEU A 139 -17.39 9.86 18.87
C LEU A 139 -16.80 10.99 18.45
N PHE A 140 -16.05 11.10 17.79
CA PHE A 140 -15.52 12.17 17.56
C PHE A 140 -15.15 12.08 16.36
N VAL A 141 -15.59 12.80 15.74
CA VAL A 141 -15.17 12.92 14.59
C VAL A 141 -13.92 13.57 14.64
N PRO A 142 -12.99 13.03 14.25
CA PRO A 142 -11.73 13.56 14.24
C PRO A 142 -11.72 14.65 13.29
N VAL A 143 -12.11 15.69 13.67
CA VAL A 143 -12.13 16.81 12.87
C VAL A 143 -10.76 17.26 12.53
N ALA A 144 -9.83 16.95 13.34
CA ALA A 144 -8.48 17.39 13.14
C ALA A 144 -7.88 17.04 11.79
N PRO A 145 -8.05 15.86 11.28
CA PRO A 145 -7.46 15.56 10.00
C PRO A 145 -8.09 16.31 8.85
N ARG A 146 -9.15 16.98 9.11
CA ARG A 146 -9.85 17.64 8.04
C ARG A 146 -9.81 19.13 8.15
N LEU A 147 -8.75 19.65 8.70
CA LEU A 147 -8.61 21.08 8.81
C LEU A 147 -8.79 21.79 7.48
N GLY A 148 -8.29 21.23 6.41
CA GLY A 148 -8.46 21.83 5.09
C GLY A 148 -9.91 21.88 4.65
N GLU A 149 -10.65 20.82 4.89
CA GLU A 149 -12.06 20.78 4.54
C GLU A 149 -12.87 21.71 5.43
N ALA A 150 -12.56 21.74 6.70
CA ALA A 150 -13.23 22.63 7.63
C ALA A 150 -13.04 24.09 7.24
N VAL A 151 -11.83 24.44 6.84
CA VAL A 151 -11.53 25.79 6.39
C VAL A 151 -12.28 26.10 5.09
N ALA A 152 -12.30 25.20 4.17
CA ALA A 152 -13.02 25.37 2.91
C ALA A 152 -14.52 25.53 3.17
N SER A 153 -15.07 24.77 4.07
CA SER A 153 -16.47 24.85 4.42
C SER A 153 -16.79 26.20 5.08
N GLN A 154 -15.93 26.68 5.94
CA GLN A 154 -16.12 27.97 6.59
C GLN A 154 -16.05 29.12 5.60
N VAL A 155 -15.12 29.05 4.65
CA VAL A 155 -15.02 30.05 3.62
C VAL A 155 -16.28 30.07 2.77
N SER A 156 -16.81 28.92 2.43
CA SER A 156 -18.04 28.83 1.66
C SER A 156 -19.22 29.42 2.44
N ALA A 157 -19.31 29.11 3.71
CA ALA A 157 -20.35 29.65 4.55
C ALA A 157 -20.28 31.19 4.66
N LYS A 158 -19.08 31.74 4.76
CA LYS A 158 -18.92 33.18 4.79
C LYS A 158 -19.31 33.79 3.48
N ALA A 159 -18.95 33.21 2.38
CA ALA A 159 -19.32 33.70 1.07
C ALA A 159 -20.84 33.76 0.93
N ASN A 160 -21.53 32.74 1.37
CA ASN A 160 -22.97 32.73 1.35
C ASN A 160 -23.58 33.77 2.28
N GLY A 161 -22.97 33.98 3.42
CA GLY A 161 -23.41 35.03 4.32
C GLY A 161 -23.25 36.43 3.78
N LEU A 162 -22.21 36.63 2.98
CA LEU A 162 -21.99 37.91 2.40
C LEU A 162 -22.95 38.18 1.25
N LEU A 163 -23.45 37.16 0.62
CA LEU A 163 -24.37 37.32 -0.50
C LEU A 163 -25.81 37.49 -0.01
N SER A 164 -26.09 37.22 1.20
CA SER A 164 -27.37 37.45 1.78
C SER A 164 -27.41 38.82 2.46
#